data_c6e9b8ba36896bdc9a36b27889f6cfa9
#
_entry.id   c6e9b8ba36896bdc9a36b27889f6cfa9
#
_cell.length_a   1.000
_cell.length_b   1.000
_cell.length_c   1.000
_cell.angle_alpha   90.00
_cell.angle_beta   90.00
_cell.angle_gamma   90.00
#
_symmetry.space_group_name_H-M   'P 1'
#
loop_
_entity.id
_entity.type
_entity.pdbx_description
1 polymer ?
#
loop_
_entity_poly.entity_id
_entity_poly.type
_entity_poly.pdbx_seq_one_letter_code
_entity_poly.pdbx_strand_id
1 'polypeptide(L)'
;MDDSIRVVDSNPGPIATDLMLKIMERKAIDMLGDESRWDWLFGLYPGKRPATSEEVADLVAFMSSERAGYISGTNITIDGGIAARGSVI
;
A
#
# COMPACT_ATOMS: atom_id res chain seq x y z
N MET A 1 -13.59 14.31 -20.33
CA MET A 1 -12.32 14.67 -21.00
C MET A 1 -12.47 14.36 -22.47
N ASP A 2 -12.30 15.41 -23.27
CA ASP A 2 -12.57 15.31 -24.70
C ASP A 2 -11.49 14.56 -25.48
N ASP A 3 -10.30 14.43 -24.90
CA ASP A 3 -9.15 13.88 -25.59
C ASP A 3 -8.91 12.41 -25.28
N SER A 4 -9.88 11.75 -24.66
CA SER A 4 -9.74 10.37 -24.21
C SER A 4 -8.57 10.16 -23.26
N ILE A 5 -8.20 11.20 -22.53
CA ILE A 5 -7.16 11.16 -21.52
C ILE A 5 -7.81 10.98 -20.16
N ARG A 6 -7.33 9.99 -19.41
CA ARG A 6 -7.78 9.75 -18.04
C ARG A 6 -6.64 10.07 -17.09
N VAL A 7 -6.96 10.67 -15.95
CA VAL A 7 -6.00 10.99 -14.90
C VAL A 7 -6.43 10.25 -13.64
N VAL A 8 -5.59 9.35 -13.19
CA VAL A 8 -5.82 8.55 -11.99
C VAL A 8 -4.55 8.53 -11.16
N ASP A 9 -4.72 8.63 -9.87
CA ASP A 9 -3.62 8.59 -8.91
C ASP A 9 -3.76 7.37 -8.03
N SER A 10 -2.64 6.73 -7.68
CA SER A 10 -2.68 5.60 -6.74
C SER A 10 -1.82 5.91 -5.52
N ASN A 11 -2.36 5.60 -4.34
CA ASN A 11 -1.68 5.80 -3.07
C ASN A 11 -1.47 4.45 -2.39
N PRO A 12 -0.30 3.82 -2.58
CA PRO A 12 -0.03 2.57 -1.87
C PRO A 12 0.30 2.83 -0.39
N GLY A 13 -0.09 1.88 0.45
CA GLY A 13 0.38 1.80 1.82
C GLY A 13 1.74 1.10 1.88
N PRO A 14 2.03 0.38 2.98
CA PRO A 14 3.31 -0.33 3.11
C PRO A 14 3.48 -1.37 2.00
N ILE A 15 4.59 -1.29 1.29
CA ILE A 15 4.96 -2.25 0.24
C ILE A 15 6.17 -3.04 0.74
N ALA A 16 6.17 -4.35 0.47
CA ALA A 16 7.24 -5.25 0.90
C ALA A 16 8.53 -4.98 0.09
N THR A 17 9.25 -3.95 0.46
CA THR A 17 10.53 -3.56 -0.10
C THR A 17 11.61 -3.67 0.98
N ASP A 18 12.88 -3.68 0.56
CA ASP A 18 14.00 -3.72 1.50
C ASP A 18 13.96 -2.51 2.46
N LEU A 19 13.58 -1.34 1.95
CA LEU A 19 13.45 -0.15 2.78
C LEU A 19 12.35 -0.31 3.82
N MET A 20 11.19 -0.82 3.41
CA MET A 20 10.08 -1.04 4.35
C MET A 20 10.46 -2.06 5.42
N LEU A 21 11.17 -3.13 5.04
CA LEU A 21 11.64 -4.13 6.00
C LEU A 21 12.53 -3.48 7.04
N LYS A 22 13.49 -2.65 6.62
CA LYS A 22 14.39 -1.95 7.55
C LYS A 22 13.63 -1.02 8.48
N ILE A 23 12.63 -0.32 7.98
CA ILE A 23 11.78 0.56 8.79
C ILE A 23 11.04 -0.25 9.84
N MET A 24 10.47 -1.38 9.47
CA MET A 24 9.73 -2.22 10.41
C MET A 24 10.64 -2.91 11.42
N GLU A 25 11.83 -3.32 11.01
CA GLU A 25 12.83 -3.86 11.95
C GLU A 25 13.22 -2.82 13.00
N ARG A 26 13.40 -1.56 12.57
CA ARG A 26 13.70 -0.47 13.50
C ARG A 26 12.57 -0.22 14.48
N LYS A 27 11.32 -0.23 14.00
CA LYS A 27 10.17 -0.10 14.86
C LYS A 27 10.08 -1.26 15.86
N ALA A 28 10.42 -2.47 15.43
CA ALA A 28 10.39 -3.63 16.29
C ALA A 28 11.43 -3.50 17.41
N ILE A 29 12.61 -2.97 17.12
CA ILE A 29 13.62 -2.69 18.15
C ILE A 29 13.08 -1.66 19.15
N ASP A 30 12.52 -0.56 18.65
CA ASP A 30 12.08 0.54 19.50
C ASP A 30 10.88 0.17 20.37
N MET A 31 9.98 -0.67 19.85
CA MET A 31 8.74 -1.03 20.55
C MET A 31 8.82 -2.34 21.31
N LEU A 32 9.58 -3.31 20.83
CA LEU A 32 9.60 -4.67 21.35
C LEU A 32 10.99 -5.12 21.81
N GLY A 33 12.05 -4.35 21.49
CA GLY A 33 13.41 -4.69 21.82
C GLY A 33 14.00 -5.83 20.98
N ASP A 34 13.36 -6.22 19.89
CA ASP A 34 13.77 -7.36 19.06
C ASP A 34 13.42 -7.11 17.61
N GLU A 35 14.44 -6.94 16.76
CA GLU A 35 14.22 -6.65 15.33
C GLU A 35 13.57 -7.79 14.57
N SER A 36 13.73 -9.04 15.05
CA SER A 36 13.15 -10.20 14.37
C SER A 36 11.64 -10.27 14.48
N ARG A 37 11.05 -9.41 15.30
CA ARG A 37 9.59 -9.37 15.49
C ARG A 37 8.90 -8.31 14.63
N TRP A 38 9.55 -7.86 13.57
CA TRP A 38 8.98 -6.87 12.66
C TRP A 38 7.68 -7.35 12.02
N ASP A 39 7.55 -8.63 11.74
CA ASP A 39 6.35 -9.20 11.12
C ASP A 39 5.14 -9.16 12.07
N TRP A 40 5.38 -9.31 13.36
CA TRP A 40 4.31 -9.19 14.36
C TRP A 40 3.63 -7.83 14.31
N LEU A 41 4.40 -6.77 14.02
CA LEU A 41 3.85 -5.42 13.92
C LEU A 41 2.81 -5.29 12.80
N PHE A 42 2.97 -6.02 11.71
CA PHE A 42 1.97 -6.02 10.64
C PHE A 42 0.64 -6.61 11.07
N GLY A 43 0.62 -7.42 12.11
CA GLY A 43 -0.63 -7.91 12.70
C GLY A 43 -1.50 -6.80 13.27
N LEU A 44 -0.94 -5.63 13.56
CA LEU A 44 -1.66 -4.46 14.06
C LEU A 44 -2.36 -3.69 12.93
N TYR A 45 -1.94 -3.89 11.67
CA TYR A 45 -2.58 -3.24 10.53
C TYR A 45 -3.80 -4.05 10.06
N PRO A 46 -4.82 -3.39 9.51
CA PRO A 46 -6.02 -4.09 9.05
C PRO A 46 -5.73 -5.18 8.03
N GLY A 47 -4.80 -4.96 7.11
CA GLY A 47 -4.42 -5.93 6.08
C GLY A 47 -3.52 -7.06 6.57
N LYS A 48 -2.96 -6.94 7.76
CA LYS A 48 -2.10 -7.95 8.41
C LYS A 48 -0.76 -8.20 7.72
N ARG A 49 -0.48 -7.54 6.62
CA ARG A 49 0.75 -7.70 5.86
C ARG A 49 1.00 -6.47 4.98
N PRO A 50 2.24 -6.26 4.51
CA PRO A 50 2.47 -5.24 3.49
C PRO A 50 1.94 -5.71 2.14
N ALA A 51 1.68 -4.78 1.23
CA ALA A 51 1.38 -5.12 -0.15
C ALA A 51 2.63 -5.64 -0.85
N THR A 52 2.45 -6.47 -1.86
CA THR A 52 3.55 -6.85 -2.75
C THR A 52 3.66 -5.82 -3.87
N SER A 53 4.85 -5.74 -4.47
CA SER A 53 5.04 -4.88 -5.64
C SER A 53 4.13 -5.31 -6.79
N GLU A 54 3.88 -6.60 -6.92
CA GLU A 54 2.98 -7.16 -7.92
C GLU A 54 1.54 -6.70 -7.72
N GLU A 55 1.08 -6.60 -6.47
CA GLU A 55 -0.27 -6.10 -6.18
C GLU A 55 -0.44 -4.65 -6.62
N VAL A 56 0.58 -3.82 -6.39
CA VAL A 56 0.55 -2.43 -6.85
C VAL A 56 0.60 -2.38 -8.37
N ALA A 57 1.45 -3.20 -8.99
CA ALA A 57 1.56 -3.27 -10.44
C ALA A 57 0.25 -3.72 -11.09
N ASP A 58 -0.46 -4.66 -10.49
CA ASP A 58 -1.76 -5.12 -10.99
C ASP A 58 -2.79 -4.00 -10.98
N LEU A 59 -2.81 -3.18 -9.95
CA LEU A 59 -3.68 -2.02 -9.91
C LEU A 59 -3.34 -1.03 -11.03
N VAL A 60 -2.05 -0.71 -11.18
CA VAL A 60 -1.60 0.23 -12.22
C VAL A 60 -1.94 -0.31 -13.60
N ALA A 61 -1.72 -1.60 -13.85
CA ALA A 61 -2.04 -2.23 -15.12
C ALA A 61 -3.55 -2.15 -15.43
N PHE A 62 -4.40 -2.43 -14.44
CA PHE A 62 -5.85 -2.34 -14.60
C PHE A 62 -6.27 -0.89 -14.90
N MET A 63 -5.74 0.08 -14.13
CA MET A 63 -6.09 1.49 -14.30
C MET A 63 -5.65 2.04 -15.64
N SER A 64 -4.62 1.47 -16.23
CA SER A 64 -4.10 1.86 -17.55
C SER A 64 -4.82 1.16 -18.70
N SER A 65 -5.69 0.21 -18.40
CA SER A 65 -6.36 -0.60 -19.42
C SER A 65 -7.68 0.03 -19.85
N GLU A 66 -8.21 -0.44 -20.99
CA GLU A 66 -9.53 -0.03 -21.46
C GLU A 66 -10.65 -0.44 -20.51
N ARG A 67 -10.41 -1.47 -19.68
CA ARG A 67 -11.41 -1.95 -18.72
C ARG A 67 -11.71 -0.91 -17.63
N ALA A 68 -10.79 0.02 -17.40
CA ALA A 68 -10.97 1.13 -16.46
C ALA A 68 -11.40 2.42 -17.18
N GLY A 69 -12.00 2.31 -18.36
CA GLY A 69 -12.28 3.45 -19.23
C GLY A 69 -13.19 4.52 -18.66
N TYR A 70 -14.03 4.17 -17.69
CA TYR A 70 -14.94 5.14 -17.06
C TYR A 70 -14.38 5.73 -15.77
N ILE A 71 -13.16 5.34 -15.37
CA ILE A 71 -12.52 5.79 -14.13
C ILE A 71 -11.55 6.92 -14.48
N SER A 72 -11.80 8.11 -13.98
CA SER A 72 -10.94 9.26 -14.20
C SER A 72 -11.15 10.29 -13.10
N GLY A 73 -10.15 11.12 -12.85
CA GLY A 73 -10.21 12.16 -11.84
C GLY A 73 -10.28 11.64 -10.42
N THR A 74 -9.83 10.43 -10.19
CA THR A 74 -9.92 9.78 -8.88
C THR A 74 -8.57 9.38 -8.35
N ASN A 75 -8.54 9.17 -7.05
CA ASN A 75 -7.38 8.74 -6.29
C ASN A 75 -7.72 7.41 -5.63
N ILE A 76 -6.97 6.37 -5.94
CA ILE A 76 -7.24 5.02 -5.44
C ILE A 76 -6.18 4.64 -4.43
N THR A 77 -6.62 4.29 -3.22
CA THR A 77 -5.76 3.86 -2.14
C THR A 77 -5.68 2.33 -2.12
N ILE A 78 -4.47 1.81 -2.05
CA ILE A 78 -4.21 0.38 -1.93
C ILE A 78 -3.33 0.15 -0.70
N ASP A 79 -3.95 0.03 0.47
CA ASP A 79 -3.26 0.01 1.75
C ASP A 79 -3.82 -1.02 2.75
N GLY A 80 -4.66 -1.93 2.29
CA GLY A 80 -5.28 -2.91 3.18
C GLY A 80 -6.22 -2.31 4.21
N GLY A 81 -6.70 -1.07 3.98
CA GLY A 81 -7.65 -0.40 4.86
C GLY A 81 -7.04 0.52 5.91
N ILE A 82 -5.72 0.76 5.88
CA ILE A 82 -5.05 1.59 6.88
C ILE A 82 -5.61 3.00 6.92
N ALA A 83 -5.80 3.65 5.77
CA ALA A 83 -6.30 5.02 5.72
C ALA A 83 -7.72 5.14 6.27
N ALA A 84 -8.56 4.13 6.07
CA ALA A 84 -9.93 4.12 6.55
C ALA A 84 -10.01 3.94 8.07
N ARG A 85 -8.97 3.37 8.69
CA ARG A 85 -8.94 3.08 10.12
C ARG A 85 -7.97 3.98 10.88
N GLY A 86 -7.04 4.60 10.20
CA GLY A 86 -5.94 5.34 10.80
C GLY A 86 -4.76 4.44 11.16
N SER A 87 -3.65 5.08 11.53
CA SER A 87 -2.45 4.33 11.92
C SER A 87 -2.62 3.73 13.31
N VAL A 88 -2.19 2.48 13.50
CA VAL A 88 -2.22 1.79 14.79
C VAL A 88 -0.86 1.71 15.45
N ILE A 89 0.19 2.17 14.76
CA ILE A 89 1.55 2.20 15.32
C ILE A 89 2.28 3.49 15.01
#